data_688dcf6d227c364ab048e234b50e8725
#
_entry.id   688dcf6d227c364ab048e234b50e8725
#
_cell.length_a   1.000
_cell.length_b   1.000
_cell.length_c   1.000
_cell.angle_alpha   90.00
_cell.angle_beta   90.00
_cell.angle_gamma   90.00
#
_symmetry.space_group_name_H-M   'P 1'
#
loop_
_entity.id
_entity.type
_entity.pdbx_description
1 polymer ?
#
loop_
_entity_poly.entity_id
_entity_poly.type
_entity_poly.pdbx_seq_one_letter_code
_entity_poly.pdbx_strand_id
1 'polypeptide(L)'
;MNDPMDRPRQNGERFTGHGPEWTPAKLSPSEAATATAWVEQRIDRRSMLTNKDRVEDVRDAMWQLEKEGQIKVHRITDQHEPVEVKTLYGWTKRIPTTQLWHHKSCGQCGNIPGYPVSLLWLQNKVGTRYLDETDQTSCTAWNYHGSGIGNIESLAAVFLRNFHQAYVSARAQGLPEGYYYPLVHCGTSFGNYKEVRAYLIHSAKLRESVTKILAKLGRLVDGKLLIPEEIVHYSEWLHVMRHRIAEHQMVDASAVRATIHPACHVYKMVPEDAIYDDEILEGNRVAVSTGIIQRLGAQVIDYKTWYDCCGFGFRHIISEREFTRSFAIDRKIKVAVEEAQADVMIGHDTGCITTLDKNQWIGRAAGKPYELPVLADCQFAALVCGAHPYKIVQTHWHASPIERLLEKLGIDWQAKKAEFEQYLEQIKSGAADQLYDPRLRITSGPGFKPIKREVIPPPPGA
;
A
#
# COMPACT_ATOMS: atom_id res chain seq x y z
N MET A 1 -31.79 -20.83 -15.84
CA MET A 1 -30.77 -21.46 -14.97
C MET A 1 -30.74 -20.58 -13.72
N ASN A 2 -31.26 -21.14 -12.61
CA ASN A 2 -31.32 -20.41 -11.35
C ASN A 2 -29.89 -20.26 -10.79
N ASP A 3 -29.51 -19.05 -10.44
CA ASP A 3 -28.24 -18.73 -9.79
C ASP A 3 -28.15 -19.55 -8.49
N PRO A 4 -27.07 -20.31 -8.23
CA PRO A 4 -26.88 -21.05 -6.98
C PRO A 4 -26.88 -20.18 -5.71
N MET A 5 -26.83 -18.84 -5.86
CA MET A 5 -26.84 -17.88 -4.75
C MET A 5 -28.25 -17.55 -4.22
N ASP A 6 -29.32 -17.99 -4.90
CA ASP A 6 -30.72 -17.69 -4.54
C ASP A 6 -31.40 -18.71 -3.61
N ARG A 7 -30.68 -19.68 -3.05
CA ARG A 7 -31.26 -20.59 -2.06
C ARG A 7 -31.32 -19.94 -0.67
N PRO A 8 -32.49 -19.91 -0.03
CA PRO A 8 -32.60 -19.50 1.36
C PRO A 8 -31.75 -20.43 2.24
N ARG A 9 -30.82 -19.87 3.00
CA ARG A 9 -29.93 -20.60 3.92
C ARG A 9 -30.78 -21.24 5.03
N GLN A 10 -30.60 -22.50 5.27
CA GLN A 10 -31.17 -23.17 6.45
C GLN A 10 -30.31 -22.77 7.67
N ASN A 11 -30.95 -22.34 8.76
CA ASN A 11 -30.31 -21.98 10.00
C ASN A 11 -29.45 -23.14 10.53
N GLY A 12 -28.13 -22.95 10.55
CA GLY A 12 -27.17 -23.92 11.09
C GLY A 12 -26.11 -24.44 10.11
N GLU A 13 -26.20 -24.14 8.81
CA GLU A 13 -25.14 -24.50 7.86
C GLU A 13 -23.90 -23.58 8.05
N ARG A 14 -22.81 -24.17 8.55
CA ARG A 14 -21.51 -23.52 8.57
C ARG A 14 -21.00 -23.41 7.13
N PHE A 15 -20.74 -22.19 6.69
CA PHE A 15 -20.02 -21.96 5.45
C PHE A 15 -18.57 -22.44 5.63
N THR A 16 -18.28 -23.62 5.09
CA THR A 16 -16.93 -24.21 5.19
C THR A 16 -15.98 -23.70 4.11
N GLY A 17 -16.35 -22.69 3.32
CA GLY A 17 -15.58 -22.18 2.18
C GLY A 17 -15.64 -23.08 0.94
N HIS A 18 -16.04 -24.33 1.13
CA HIS A 18 -16.35 -25.31 0.10
C HIS A 18 -17.71 -25.87 0.48
N GLY A 19 -18.77 -25.43 -0.19
CA GLY A 19 -20.05 -26.14 -0.11
C GLY A 19 -19.81 -27.62 -0.45
N PRO A 20 -20.64 -28.55 0.06
CA PRO A 20 -20.48 -29.96 -0.24
C PRO A 20 -20.52 -30.28 -1.75
N GLU A 21 -20.92 -29.35 -2.58
CA GLU A 21 -20.95 -29.45 -4.05
C GLU A 21 -19.68 -28.85 -4.73
N TRP A 22 -18.77 -28.25 -3.97
CA TRP A 22 -17.49 -27.75 -4.50
C TRP A 22 -16.38 -28.81 -4.37
N THR A 23 -16.65 -30.01 -4.85
CA THR A 23 -15.58 -30.87 -5.31
C THR A 23 -15.05 -30.20 -6.57
N PRO A 24 -13.74 -29.87 -6.68
CA PRO A 24 -13.18 -29.44 -7.95
C PRO A 24 -13.66 -30.49 -8.98
N ALA A 25 -14.41 -30.03 -9.99
CA ALA A 25 -14.79 -30.91 -11.08
C ALA A 25 -13.49 -31.59 -11.48
N LYS A 26 -13.46 -32.92 -11.52
CA LYS A 26 -12.29 -33.65 -12.02
C LYS A 26 -12.20 -33.27 -13.49
N LEU A 27 -11.42 -32.19 -13.74
CA LEU A 27 -11.15 -31.78 -15.10
C LEU A 27 -10.50 -32.95 -15.82
N SER A 28 -10.94 -33.22 -17.00
CA SER A 28 -10.20 -34.13 -17.90
C SER A 28 -8.78 -33.54 -18.10
N PRO A 29 -7.77 -34.33 -18.43
CA PRO A 29 -6.41 -33.85 -18.68
C PRO A 29 -6.36 -32.70 -19.70
N SER A 30 -7.24 -32.70 -20.70
CA SER A 30 -7.35 -31.64 -21.70
C SER A 30 -7.94 -30.34 -21.12
N GLU A 31 -8.97 -30.44 -20.27
CA GLU A 31 -9.55 -29.28 -19.59
C GLU A 31 -8.60 -28.71 -18.55
N ALA A 32 -7.88 -29.56 -17.81
CA ALA A 32 -6.86 -29.13 -16.89
C ALA A 32 -5.70 -28.41 -17.61
N ALA A 33 -5.24 -28.94 -18.76
CA ALA A 33 -4.23 -28.31 -19.59
C ALA A 33 -4.72 -26.98 -20.14
N THR A 34 -5.97 -26.89 -20.59
CA THR A 34 -6.58 -25.65 -21.09
C THR A 34 -6.75 -24.63 -19.95
N ALA A 35 -7.19 -25.03 -18.77
CA ALA A 35 -7.29 -24.16 -17.60
C ALA A 35 -5.93 -23.67 -17.14
N THR A 36 -4.91 -24.53 -17.14
CA THR A 36 -3.52 -24.14 -16.79
C THR A 36 -2.97 -23.16 -17.82
N ALA A 37 -3.10 -23.43 -19.09
CA ALA A 37 -2.65 -22.54 -20.16
C ALA A 37 -3.39 -21.18 -20.11
N TRP A 38 -4.67 -21.16 -19.76
CA TRP A 38 -5.44 -19.94 -19.59
C TRP A 38 -4.99 -19.12 -18.38
N VAL A 39 -4.67 -19.78 -17.25
CA VAL A 39 -4.11 -19.14 -16.07
C VAL A 39 -2.72 -18.59 -16.37
N GLU A 40 -1.86 -19.38 -17.03
CA GLU A 40 -0.52 -18.95 -17.45
C GLU A 40 -0.59 -17.76 -18.41
N GLN A 41 -1.49 -17.79 -19.40
CA GLN A 41 -1.71 -16.63 -20.29
C GLN A 41 -2.17 -15.38 -19.56
N ARG A 42 -3.03 -15.50 -18.54
CA ARG A 42 -3.48 -14.35 -17.75
C ARG A 42 -2.42 -13.79 -16.82
N ILE A 43 -1.51 -14.63 -16.39
CA ILE A 43 -0.41 -14.24 -15.51
C ILE A 43 0.81 -13.84 -16.36
N ASP A 44 0.89 -14.29 -17.59
CA ASP A 44 1.98 -13.91 -18.49
C ASP A 44 1.87 -12.42 -18.84
N ARG A 45 2.81 -11.64 -18.32
CA ARG A 45 2.91 -10.20 -18.56
C ARG A 45 3.19 -9.86 -20.01
N ARG A 46 3.82 -10.77 -20.76
CA ARG A 46 4.02 -10.58 -22.19
C ARG A 46 2.69 -10.56 -22.93
N SER A 47 1.71 -11.36 -22.50
CA SER A 47 0.36 -11.31 -23.07
C SER A 47 -0.37 -10.01 -22.71
N MET A 48 -0.09 -9.41 -21.55
CA MET A 48 -0.60 -8.08 -21.18
C MET A 48 0.03 -6.99 -22.06
N LEU A 49 1.33 -7.08 -22.32
CA LEU A 49 2.02 -6.14 -23.23
C LEU A 49 1.45 -6.19 -24.67
N THR A 50 1.01 -7.35 -25.14
CA THR A 50 0.40 -7.48 -26.48
C THR A 50 -0.99 -6.87 -26.57
N ASN A 51 -1.64 -6.56 -25.45
CA ASN A 51 -2.96 -5.92 -25.39
C ASN A 51 -2.89 -4.40 -25.20
N LYS A 52 -1.70 -3.80 -25.17
CA LYS A 52 -1.53 -2.35 -24.94
C LYS A 52 -2.33 -1.48 -25.92
N ASP A 53 -2.50 -1.92 -27.15
CA ASP A 53 -3.23 -1.20 -28.20
C ASP A 53 -4.76 -1.16 -27.94
N ARG A 54 -5.25 -1.92 -26.95
CA ARG A 54 -6.65 -1.94 -26.51
C ARG A 54 -6.91 -1.06 -25.30
N VAL A 55 -5.87 -0.50 -24.70
CA VAL A 55 -5.93 0.30 -23.49
C VAL A 55 -5.36 1.69 -23.82
N GLU A 56 -6.20 2.68 -23.69
CA GLU A 56 -5.82 4.07 -23.93
C GLU A 56 -5.01 4.61 -22.74
N ASP A 57 -3.91 5.32 -23.04
CA ASP A 57 -3.19 6.05 -22.01
C ASP A 57 -3.98 7.31 -21.62
N VAL A 58 -4.50 7.31 -20.41
CA VAL A 58 -5.30 8.43 -19.88
C VAL A 58 -4.53 9.77 -19.87
N ARG A 59 -3.21 9.76 -19.95
CA ARG A 59 -2.39 10.98 -19.94
C ARG A 59 -2.60 11.83 -21.19
N ASP A 60 -2.68 11.24 -22.36
CA ASP A 60 -2.90 11.99 -23.61
C ASP A 60 -4.25 12.73 -23.59
N ALA A 61 -5.31 12.05 -23.17
CA ALA A 61 -6.62 12.66 -22.98
C ALA A 61 -6.60 13.76 -21.89
N MET A 62 -5.84 13.57 -20.82
CA MET A 62 -5.64 14.56 -19.75
C MET A 62 -4.96 15.83 -20.28
N TRP A 63 -3.88 15.68 -21.06
CA TRP A 63 -3.19 16.82 -21.69
C TRP A 63 -4.08 17.59 -22.65
N GLN A 64 -4.93 16.88 -23.40
CA GLN A 64 -5.90 17.52 -24.28
C GLN A 64 -6.92 18.34 -23.49
N LEU A 65 -7.48 17.79 -22.40
CA LEU A 65 -8.42 18.52 -21.54
C LEU A 65 -7.80 19.76 -20.90
N GLU A 66 -6.54 19.70 -20.51
CA GLU A 66 -5.83 20.87 -19.98
C GLU A 66 -5.62 21.95 -21.06
N LYS A 67 -5.21 21.55 -22.27
CA LYS A 67 -5.06 22.45 -23.42
C LYS A 67 -6.37 23.14 -23.78
N GLU A 68 -7.49 22.43 -23.67
CA GLU A 68 -8.84 22.97 -23.85
C GLU A 68 -9.31 23.84 -22.68
N GLY A 69 -8.54 23.92 -21.61
CA GLY A 69 -8.86 24.69 -20.42
C GLY A 69 -9.94 24.08 -19.52
N GLN A 70 -10.23 22.78 -19.66
CA GLN A 70 -11.25 22.10 -18.85
C GLN A 70 -10.76 21.67 -17.47
N ILE A 71 -9.48 21.41 -17.33
CA ILE A 71 -8.82 21.02 -16.07
C ILE A 71 -7.51 21.77 -15.90
N LYS A 72 -6.90 21.61 -14.71
CA LYS A 72 -5.52 21.97 -14.41
C LYS A 72 -4.76 20.72 -14.03
N VAL A 73 -3.52 20.55 -14.50
CA VAL A 73 -2.71 19.38 -14.15
C VAL A 73 -1.66 19.75 -13.09
N HIS A 74 -1.63 18.98 -11.99
CA HIS A 74 -0.53 19.03 -11.03
C HIS A 74 0.65 18.24 -11.58
N ARG A 75 1.67 18.95 -12.04
CA ARG A 75 2.81 18.36 -12.76
C ARG A 75 3.90 17.89 -11.80
N ILE A 76 4.55 16.81 -12.18
CA ILE A 76 5.88 16.47 -11.66
C ILE A 76 6.88 17.29 -12.45
N THR A 77 7.71 18.07 -11.77
CA THR A 77 8.71 18.96 -12.37
C THR A 77 10.12 18.54 -11.94
N ASP A 78 11.14 19.13 -12.50
CA ASP A 78 12.54 18.81 -12.20
C ASP A 78 12.89 19.03 -10.71
N GLN A 79 12.19 19.95 -10.03
CA GLN A 79 12.35 20.14 -8.57
C GLN A 79 12.03 18.87 -7.76
N HIS A 80 11.22 17.95 -8.29
CA HIS A 80 10.90 16.67 -7.65
C HIS A 80 11.93 15.58 -7.92
N GLU A 81 13.00 15.91 -8.69
CA GLU A 81 14.05 14.96 -9.09
C GLU A 81 13.48 13.62 -9.59
N PRO A 82 12.59 13.63 -10.61
CA PRO A 82 11.85 12.43 -11.00
C PRO A 82 12.75 11.40 -11.68
N VAL A 83 12.47 10.13 -11.40
CA VAL A 83 13.01 8.99 -12.12
C VAL A 83 11.96 8.47 -13.09
N GLU A 84 12.35 8.29 -14.34
CA GLU A 84 11.49 7.68 -15.36
C GLU A 84 11.59 6.16 -15.31
N VAL A 85 10.44 5.50 -15.28
CA VAL A 85 10.32 4.05 -15.31
C VAL A 85 9.35 3.61 -16.40
N LYS A 86 9.52 2.38 -16.89
CA LYS A 86 8.56 1.79 -17.81
C LYS A 86 7.41 1.14 -17.06
N THR A 87 6.22 1.25 -17.58
CA THR A 87 5.06 0.51 -17.11
C THR A 87 4.92 -0.81 -17.85
N LEU A 88 4.05 -1.67 -17.37
CA LEU A 88 3.76 -2.97 -17.97
C LEU A 88 3.36 -2.87 -19.45
N TYR A 89 2.68 -1.78 -19.84
CA TYR A 89 2.28 -1.53 -21.24
C TYR A 89 3.33 -0.74 -22.04
N GLY A 90 4.51 -0.51 -21.44
CA GLY A 90 5.61 0.18 -22.11
C GLY A 90 5.52 1.70 -22.10
N TRP A 91 4.54 2.28 -21.39
CA TRP A 91 4.47 3.71 -21.16
C TRP A 91 5.55 4.18 -20.20
N THR A 92 5.92 5.44 -20.29
CA THR A 92 6.84 6.06 -19.33
C THR A 92 6.04 6.67 -18.20
N LYS A 93 6.42 6.34 -16.96
CA LYS A 93 5.88 6.93 -15.73
C LYS A 93 7.00 7.69 -15.01
N ARG A 94 6.69 8.86 -14.49
CA ARG A 94 7.63 9.70 -13.72
C ARG A 94 7.35 9.53 -12.23
N ILE A 95 8.35 9.11 -11.48
CA ILE A 95 8.25 8.91 -10.03
C ILE A 95 9.05 10.01 -9.33
N PRO A 96 8.41 10.93 -8.59
CA PRO A 96 9.12 11.97 -7.82
C PRO A 96 9.91 11.33 -6.69
N THR A 97 11.15 11.74 -6.48
CA THR A 97 12.03 11.19 -5.43
C THR A 97 12.13 12.08 -4.21
N THR A 98 11.80 13.36 -4.33
CA THR A 98 11.86 14.35 -3.26
C THR A 98 10.69 15.33 -3.31
N GLN A 99 10.54 16.16 -2.29
CA GLN A 99 9.46 17.14 -2.13
C GLN A 99 8.08 16.49 -2.17
N LEU A 100 7.91 15.45 -1.35
CA LEU A 100 6.74 14.60 -1.32
C LEU A 100 5.72 15.09 -0.28
N TRP A 101 4.44 14.95 -0.58
CA TRP A 101 3.36 15.11 0.38
C TRP A 101 2.75 13.76 0.72
N HIS A 102 2.78 13.40 2.02
CA HIS A 102 2.34 12.07 2.45
C HIS A 102 0.83 11.97 2.57
N HIS A 103 0.21 11.16 1.70
CA HIS A 103 -1.18 10.77 1.82
C HIS A 103 -1.28 9.44 2.57
N LYS A 104 -1.58 9.54 3.88
CA LYS A 104 -1.71 8.38 4.75
C LYS A 104 -3.08 7.72 4.63
N SER A 105 -3.12 6.41 4.76
CA SER A 105 -4.36 5.66 4.77
C SER A 105 -4.96 5.58 6.17
N CYS A 106 -6.28 5.30 6.23
CA CYS A 106 -7.01 5.14 7.49
C CYS A 106 -6.51 3.94 8.35
N GLY A 107 -5.97 2.89 7.70
CA GLY A 107 -5.51 1.68 8.42
C GLY A 107 -4.12 1.81 9.05
N GLN A 108 -3.29 2.76 8.62
CA GLN A 108 -1.92 2.88 9.09
C GLN A 108 -1.84 3.33 10.54
N CYS A 109 -2.65 4.32 10.91
CA CYS A 109 -2.54 4.94 12.22
C CYS A 109 -3.07 4.08 13.37
N GLY A 110 -3.91 3.07 13.09
CA GLY A 110 -4.53 2.25 14.12
C GLY A 110 -4.03 0.80 14.17
N ASN A 111 -3.66 0.23 13.03
CA ASN A 111 -3.35 -1.20 12.94
C ASN A 111 -1.86 -1.50 12.73
N ILE A 112 -1.16 -0.66 11.97
CA ILE A 112 0.25 -0.87 11.63
C ILE A 112 0.99 0.47 11.68
N PRO A 113 1.14 1.05 12.87
CA PRO A 113 1.72 2.40 13.01
C PRO A 113 3.18 2.48 12.57
N GLY A 114 3.93 1.40 12.64
CA GLY A 114 5.32 1.34 12.19
C GLY A 114 5.51 1.50 10.69
N TYR A 115 4.47 1.29 9.90
CA TYR A 115 4.54 1.43 8.45
C TYR A 115 4.87 2.87 8.00
N PRO A 116 4.04 3.89 8.31
CA PRO A 116 4.38 5.26 7.92
C PRO A 116 5.67 5.77 8.57
N VAL A 117 5.92 5.36 9.83
CA VAL A 117 7.14 5.78 10.55
C VAL A 117 8.40 5.25 9.89
N SER A 118 8.40 3.97 9.48
CA SER A 118 9.52 3.37 8.75
C SER A 118 9.80 4.07 7.43
N LEU A 119 8.74 4.44 6.69
CA LEU A 119 8.89 5.17 5.43
C LEU A 119 9.52 6.56 5.65
N LEU A 120 9.00 7.33 6.61
CA LEU A 120 9.55 8.64 6.94
C LEU A 120 11.01 8.54 7.41
N TRP A 121 11.32 7.53 8.21
CA TRP A 121 12.69 7.27 8.66
C TRP A 121 13.64 6.97 7.50
N LEU A 122 13.22 6.13 6.54
CA LEU A 122 14.01 5.86 5.32
C LEU A 122 14.21 7.12 4.48
N GLN A 123 13.17 7.93 4.30
CA GLN A 123 13.25 9.19 3.57
C GLN A 123 14.24 10.17 4.21
N ASN A 124 14.20 10.28 5.53
CA ASN A 124 15.21 11.06 6.27
C ASN A 124 16.62 10.50 6.07
N LYS A 125 16.76 9.18 6.11
CA LYS A 125 18.05 8.50 5.95
C LYS A 125 18.70 8.81 4.60
N VAL A 126 17.89 8.83 3.52
CA VAL A 126 18.37 9.12 2.15
C VAL A 126 18.29 10.62 1.77
N GLY A 127 17.89 11.49 2.70
CA GLY A 127 17.83 12.95 2.47
C GLY A 127 16.67 13.41 1.58
N THR A 128 15.60 12.61 1.46
CA THR A 128 14.35 13.03 0.77
C THR A 128 13.65 14.13 1.56
N ARG A 129 13.21 15.17 0.87
CA ARG A 129 12.35 16.20 1.45
C ARG A 129 10.89 15.78 1.33
N TYR A 130 10.13 15.98 2.42
CA TYR A 130 8.71 15.65 2.43
C TYR A 130 7.93 16.54 3.41
N LEU A 131 6.62 16.56 3.22
CA LEU A 131 5.65 17.13 4.15
C LEU A 131 4.71 16.03 4.63
N ASP A 132 4.62 15.86 5.94
CA ASP A 132 3.65 15.03 6.62
C ASP A 132 2.73 15.91 7.46
N GLU A 133 1.60 16.29 6.89
CA GLU A 133 0.65 17.18 7.54
C GLU A 133 -0.68 16.52 7.88
N THR A 134 -1.50 17.28 8.55
CA THR A 134 -2.71 16.78 9.18
C THR A 134 -3.97 17.04 8.36
N ASP A 135 -3.95 18.02 7.47
CA ASP A 135 -5.13 18.42 6.71
C ASP A 135 -5.35 17.47 5.51
N GLN A 136 -5.63 16.24 5.83
CA GLN A 136 -6.00 15.21 4.88
C GLN A 136 -7.13 14.33 5.42
N THR A 137 -7.88 13.70 4.54
CA THR A 137 -8.91 12.72 4.87
C THR A 137 -8.52 11.36 4.31
N SER A 138 -9.09 10.28 4.85
CA SER A 138 -8.96 8.96 4.23
C SER A 138 -9.57 8.96 2.82
N CYS A 139 -9.19 7.96 2.02
CA CYS A 139 -9.58 7.89 0.60
C CYS A 139 -11.06 7.59 0.36
N THR A 140 -11.86 7.28 1.39
CA THR A 140 -13.26 6.83 1.28
C THR A 140 -13.49 5.58 0.41
N ALA A 141 -12.43 4.93 -0.06
CA ALA A 141 -12.51 3.71 -0.87
C ALA A 141 -13.29 2.61 -0.15
N TRP A 142 -13.19 2.52 1.17
CA TRP A 142 -13.99 1.63 1.98
C TRP A 142 -15.49 1.79 1.74
N ASN A 143 -15.99 3.02 1.72
CA ASN A 143 -17.41 3.30 1.52
C ASN A 143 -17.83 3.00 0.08
N TYR A 144 -16.97 3.23 -0.89
CA TYR A 144 -17.27 2.99 -2.30
C TYR A 144 -17.26 1.50 -2.66
N HIS A 145 -16.16 0.80 -2.39
CA HIS A 145 -16.01 -0.61 -2.78
C HIS A 145 -16.53 -1.59 -1.72
N GLY A 146 -16.48 -1.21 -0.45
CA GLY A 146 -16.75 -2.13 0.65
C GLY A 146 -18.21 -2.19 1.06
N SER A 147 -18.85 -1.06 1.22
CA SER A 147 -20.22 -0.98 1.75
C SER A 147 -21.29 -0.67 0.71
N GLY A 148 -20.87 -0.17 -0.48
CA GLY A 148 -21.79 0.32 -1.50
C GLY A 148 -22.55 1.59 -1.10
N ILE A 149 -22.16 2.25 0.00
CA ILE A 149 -22.78 3.48 0.51
C ILE A 149 -22.22 4.73 -0.19
N GLY A 150 -20.94 4.67 -0.56
CA GLY A 150 -20.29 5.77 -1.27
C GLY A 150 -20.63 5.78 -2.76
N ASN A 151 -20.60 6.96 -3.34
CA ASN A 151 -20.73 7.14 -4.79
C ASN A 151 -19.43 7.65 -5.39
N ILE A 152 -19.31 7.58 -6.71
CA ILE A 152 -18.11 7.97 -7.44
C ILE A 152 -17.80 9.46 -7.30
N GLU A 153 -18.82 10.33 -7.20
CA GLU A 153 -18.64 11.76 -7.03
C GLU A 153 -17.99 12.08 -5.68
N SER A 154 -18.44 11.41 -4.61
CA SER A 154 -17.84 11.56 -3.28
C SER A 154 -16.41 11.10 -3.23
N LEU A 155 -16.10 9.95 -3.85
CA LEU A 155 -14.74 9.42 -3.92
C LEU A 155 -13.84 10.37 -4.73
N ALA A 156 -14.31 10.87 -5.86
CA ALA A 156 -13.58 11.81 -6.71
C ALA A 156 -13.35 13.16 -6.00
N ALA A 157 -14.35 13.65 -5.27
CA ALA A 157 -14.22 14.90 -4.51
C ALA A 157 -13.20 14.78 -3.38
N VAL A 158 -13.20 13.68 -2.63
CA VAL A 158 -12.21 13.42 -1.56
C VAL A 158 -10.81 13.26 -2.15
N PHE A 159 -10.67 12.52 -3.23
CA PHE A 159 -9.40 12.37 -3.94
C PHE A 159 -8.82 13.73 -4.34
N LEU A 160 -9.56 14.52 -5.11
CA LEU A 160 -9.08 15.81 -5.57
C LEU A 160 -8.93 16.85 -4.44
N ARG A 161 -9.74 16.77 -3.38
CA ARG A 161 -9.56 17.61 -2.18
C ARG A 161 -8.19 17.36 -1.53
N ASN A 162 -7.80 16.10 -1.36
CA ASN A 162 -6.50 15.76 -0.78
C ASN A 162 -5.34 16.18 -1.68
N PHE A 163 -5.45 15.97 -2.97
CA PHE A 163 -4.41 16.37 -3.92
C PHE A 163 -4.31 17.89 -4.09
N HIS A 164 -5.45 18.60 -4.03
CA HIS A 164 -5.44 20.07 -3.93
C HIS A 164 -4.75 20.52 -2.65
N GLN A 165 -4.96 19.85 -1.51
CA GLN A 165 -4.26 20.17 -0.27
C GLN A 165 -2.74 20.04 -0.44
N ALA A 166 -2.26 18.93 -1.00
CA ALA A 166 -0.84 18.74 -1.31
C ALA A 166 -0.27 19.88 -2.18
N TYR A 167 -1.06 20.33 -3.17
CA TYR A 167 -0.66 21.41 -4.07
C TYR A 167 -0.49 22.76 -3.36
N VAL A 168 -1.37 23.09 -2.41
CA VAL A 168 -1.37 24.39 -1.71
C VAL A 168 -0.60 24.41 -0.41
N SER A 169 -0.23 23.27 0.15
CA SER A 169 0.43 23.13 1.47
C SER A 169 1.73 23.93 1.59
N ALA A 170 2.41 24.13 0.48
CA ALA A 170 3.65 24.90 0.41
C ALA A 170 3.46 26.41 0.73
N ARG A 171 2.26 26.95 0.51
CA ARG A 171 1.97 28.40 0.70
C ARG A 171 2.27 28.88 2.13
N ALA A 172 1.91 28.07 3.13
CA ALA A 172 2.13 28.40 4.54
C ALA A 172 3.63 28.51 4.90
N GLN A 173 4.50 28.02 4.04
CA GLN A 173 5.96 28.02 4.18
C GLN A 173 6.63 29.04 3.26
N GLY A 174 5.85 29.84 2.53
CA GLY A 174 6.37 30.77 1.55
C GLY A 174 6.95 30.10 0.29
N LEU A 175 6.61 28.83 0.05
CA LEU A 175 7.02 28.08 -1.12
C LEU A 175 5.93 28.13 -2.21
N PRO A 176 6.30 27.94 -3.50
CA PRO A 176 5.34 27.97 -4.58
C PRO A 176 4.33 26.82 -4.50
N GLU A 177 3.15 27.03 -5.05
CA GLU A 177 2.15 25.97 -5.22
C GLU A 177 2.69 24.86 -6.11
N GLY A 178 2.31 23.61 -5.79
CA GLY A 178 2.85 22.44 -6.49
C GLY A 178 4.29 22.10 -6.08
N TYR A 179 4.84 22.74 -5.05
CA TYR A 179 6.15 22.38 -4.51
C TYR A 179 6.22 20.96 -3.99
N TYR A 180 5.13 20.49 -3.36
CA TYR A 180 5.01 19.11 -2.91
C TYR A 180 4.16 18.27 -3.88
N TYR A 181 4.59 17.04 -4.11
CA TYR A 181 3.86 16.07 -4.93
C TYR A 181 3.29 14.94 -4.07
N PRO A 182 2.00 14.54 -4.27
CA PRO A 182 1.37 13.51 -3.45
C PRO A 182 2.01 12.13 -3.59
N LEU A 183 2.34 11.51 -2.45
CA LEU A 183 2.81 10.13 -2.33
C LEU A 183 1.77 9.32 -1.56
N VAL A 184 1.12 8.37 -2.22
CA VAL A 184 0.05 7.57 -1.64
C VAL A 184 0.61 6.36 -0.91
N HIS A 185 0.19 6.15 0.35
CA HIS A 185 0.74 5.09 1.19
C HIS A 185 0.00 3.75 1.08
N CYS A 186 -1.24 3.74 0.66
CA CYS A 186 -2.08 2.54 0.65
C CYS A 186 -2.36 2.08 -0.77
N GLY A 187 -2.14 0.81 -1.06
CA GLY A 187 -2.45 0.23 -2.35
C GLY A 187 -3.92 0.39 -2.74
N THR A 188 -4.84 0.27 -1.77
CA THR A 188 -6.28 0.50 -2.00
C THR A 188 -6.56 1.94 -2.43
N SER A 189 -5.98 2.94 -1.74
CA SER A 189 -6.12 4.35 -2.14
C SER A 189 -5.51 4.60 -3.53
N PHE A 190 -4.34 4.03 -3.78
CA PHE A 190 -3.61 4.15 -5.03
C PHE A 190 -4.43 3.63 -6.22
N GLY A 191 -4.93 2.39 -6.16
CA GLY A 191 -5.74 1.80 -7.23
C GLY A 191 -7.03 2.56 -7.48
N ASN A 192 -7.75 2.94 -6.40
CA ASN A 192 -8.98 3.72 -6.51
C ASN A 192 -8.74 5.10 -7.13
N TYR A 193 -7.66 5.78 -6.76
CA TYR A 193 -7.36 7.10 -7.33
C TYR A 193 -6.99 7.03 -8.80
N LYS A 194 -6.30 5.97 -9.23
CA LYS A 194 -6.04 5.72 -10.66
C LYS A 194 -7.33 5.52 -11.44
N GLU A 195 -8.21 4.68 -10.93
CA GLU A 195 -9.53 4.44 -11.54
C GLU A 195 -10.36 5.72 -11.62
N VAL A 196 -10.45 6.47 -10.52
CA VAL A 196 -11.20 7.73 -10.46
C VAL A 196 -10.59 8.79 -11.38
N ARG A 197 -9.26 8.87 -11.49
CA ARG A 197 -8.59 9.74 -12.45
C ARG A 197 -9.04 9.43 -13.88
N ALA A 198 -9.06 8.16 -14.25
CA ALA A 198 -9.55 7.75 -15.57
C ALA A 198 -11.02 8.16 -15.78
N TYR A 199 -11.91 7.94 -14.82
CA TYR A 199 -13.30 8.38 -14.90
C TYR A 199 -13.44 9.90 -15.03
N LEU A 200 -12.66 10.67 -14.28
CA LEU A 200 -12.65 12.13 -14.39
C LEU A 200 -12.18 12.60 -15.78
N ILE A 201 -11.23 11.91 -16.38
CA ILE A 201 -10.74 12.24 -17.73
C ILE A 201 -11.81 11.94 -18.78
N HIS A 202 -12.48 10.80 -18.71
CA HIS A 202 -13.42 10.37 -19.75
C HIS A 202 -14.88 10.83 -19.54
N SER A 203 -15.26 11.30 -18.35
CA SER A 203 -16.65 11.71 -18.05
C SER A 203 -16.79 13.20 -17.76
N ALA A 204 -17.28 13.95 -18.73
CA ALA A 204 -17.63 15.37 -18.55
C ALA A 204 -18.67 15.58 -17.45
N LYS A 205 -19.67 14.69 -17.34
CA LYS A 205 -20.71 14.74 -16.29
C LYS A 205 -20.10 14.60 -14.90
N LEU A 206 -19.15 13.67 -14.71
CA LEU A 206 -18.46 13.51 -13.43
C LEU A 206 -17.63 14.76 -13.11
N ARG A 207 -16.88 15.29 -14.09
CA ARG A 207 -16.11 16.54 -13.89
C ARG A 207 -17.00 17.68 -13.46
N GLU A 208 -18.15 17.88 -14.12
CA GLU A 208 -19.10 18.94 -13.76
C GLU A 208 -19.64 18.79 -12.33
N SER A 209 -20.04 17.55 -11.94
CA SER A 209 -20.54 17.26 -10.60
C SER A 209 -19.50 17.54 -9.53
N VAL A 210 -18.28 17.04 -9.72
CA VAL A 210 -17.17 17.22 -8.77
C VAL A 210 -16.70 18.68 -8.71
N THR A 211 -16.70 19.39 -9.84
CA THR A 211 -16.39 20.84 -9.87
C THR A 211 -17.36 21.61 -8.96
N LYS A 212 -18.67 21.33 -9.04
CA LYS A 212 -19.69 21.99 -8.17
C LYS A 212 -19.44 21.72 -6.68
N ILE A 213 -19.01 20.50 -6.32
CA ILE A 213 -18.66 20.13 -4.95
C ILE A 213 -17.42 20.92 -4.49
N LEU A 214 -16.33 20.84 -5.26
CA LEU A 214 -15.06 21.44 -4.88
C LEU A 214 -15.07 22.98 -4.92
N ALA A 215 -15.88 23.58 -5.78
CA ALA A 215 -16.09 25.03 -5.79
C ALA A 215 -16.65 25.52 -4.45
N LYS A 216 -17.65 24.82 -3.89
CA LYS A 216 -18.22 25.14 -2.56
C LYS A 216 -17.21 25.02 -1.43
N LEU A 217 -16.17 24.19 -1.59
CA LEU A 217 -15.10 23.97 -0.63
C LEU A 217 -13.88 24.88 -0.87
N GLY A 218 -13.91 25.73 -1.89
CA GLY A 218 -12.74 26.55 -2.27
C GLY A 218 -11.53 25.72 -2.72
N ARG A 219 -11.78 24.55 -3.33
CA ARG A 219 -10.74 23.57 -3.70
C ARG A 219 -10.55 23.45 -5.22
N LEU A 220 -10.67 24.56 -5.93
CA LEU A 220 -10.34 24.68 -7.35
C LEU A 220 -9.08 25.52 -7.55
N VAL A 221 -8.34 25.28 -8.63
CA VAL A 221 -7.21 26.10 -9.06
C VAL A 221 -7.62 26.81 -10.36
N ASP A 222 -7.61 28.14 -10.34
CA ASP A 222 -8.09 28.97 -11.46
C ASP A 222 -9.51 28.58 -11.93
N GLY A 223 -10.38 28.22 -10.99
CA GLY A 223 -11.76 27.76 -11.24
C GLY A 223 -11.89 26.34 -11.81
N LYS A 224 -10.81 25.56 -11.87
CA LYS A 224 -10.74 24.25 -12.50
C LYS A 224 -10.39 23.14 -11.51
N LEU A 225 -10.77 21.90 -11.83
CA LEU A 225 -10.30 20.72 -11.12
C LEU A 225 -8.78 20.56 -11.30
N LEU A 226 -8.07 20.34 -10.20
CA LEU A 226 -6.66 20.00 -10.21
C LEU A 226 -6.52 18.47 -10.25
N ILE A 227 -6.03 17.94 -11.36
CA ILE A 227 -5.80 16.51 -11.55
C ILE A 227 -4.30 16.24 -11.55
N PRO A 228 -3.79 15.25 -10.78
CA PRO A 228 -2.37 14.93 -10.78
C PRO A 228 -1.94 14.25 -12.07
N GLU A 229 -0.74 14.59 -12.54
CA GLU A 229 -0.10 13.95 -13.68
C GLU A 229 0.02 12.44 -13.48
N GLU A 230 0.52 12.05 -12.30
CA GLU A 230 0.63 10.64 -11.92
C GLU A 230 0.00 10.38 -10.54
N ILE A 231 -0.50 9.19 -10.34
CA ILE A 231 -0.76 8.66 -8.99
C ILE A 231 0.46 7.82 -8.62
N VAL A 232 1.12 8.16 -7.52
CA VAL A 232 2.38 7.52 -7.11
C VAL A 232 2.20 6.82 -5.78
N HIS A 233 2.53 5.53 -5.74
CA HIS A 233 2.56 4.74 -4.51
C HIS A 233 3.95 4.80 -3.85
N TYR A 234 4.00 4.77 -2.53
CA TYR A 234 5.30 4.81 -1.83
C TYR A 234 6.23 3.64 -2.18
N SER A 235 5.69 2.46 -2.50
CA SER A 235 6.52 1.34 -2.95
C SER A 235 7.14 1.56 -4.34
N GLU A 236 6.52 2.40 -5.17
CA GLU A 236 7.14 2.85 -6.43
C GLU A 236 8.33 3.77 -6.12
N TRP A 237 8.19 4.65 -5.12
CA TRP A 237 9.31 5.44 -4.60
C TRP A 237 10.42 4.55 -4.04
N LEU A 238 10.10 3.54 -3.22
CA LEU A 238 11.08 2.56 -2.74
C LEU A 238 11.81 1.85 -3.88
N HIS A 239 11.09 1.49 -4.94
CA HIS A 239 11.64 0.82 -6.10
C HIS A 239 12.69 1.69 -6.81
N VAL A 240 12.37 2.94 -7.12
CA VAL A 240 13.31 3.84 -7.80
C VAL A 240 14.47 4.28 -6.90
N MET A 241 14.27 4.32 -5.59
CA MET A 241 15.28 4.66 -4.59
C MET A 241 16.07 3.44 -4.07
N ARG A 242 15.81 2.22 -4.55
CA ARG A 242 16.38 0.99 -4.01
C ARG A 242 17.91 0.96 -3.92
N HIS A 243 18.57 1.53 -4.89
CA HIS A 243 20.04 1.58 -4.89
C HIS A 243 20.56 2.53 -3.81
N ARG A 244 19.98 3.72 -3.71
CA ARG A 244 20.35 4.72 -2.71
C ARG A 244 20.01 4.26 -1.29
N ILE A 245 18.89 3.57 -1.11
CA ILE A 245 18.52 2.96 0.19
C ILE A 245 19.54 1.88 0.57
N ALA A 246 19.96 1.03 -0.37
CA ALA A 246 20.90 -0.04 -0.12
C ALA A 246 22.31 0.47 0.28
N GLU A 247 22.71 1.68 -0.09
CA GLU A 247 23.93 2.33 0.40
C GLU A 247 23.96 2.52 1.93
N HIS A 248 22.77 2.51 2.54
CA HIS A 248 22.58 2.62 3.98
C HIS A 248 22.34 1.29 4.68
N GLN A 249 22.53 0.15 3.99
CA GLN A 249 22.37 -1.18 4.57
C GLN A 249 23.35 -1.40 5.72
N MET A 250 22.84 -1.87 6.86
CA MET A 250 23.63 -2.11 8.07
C MET A 250 23.68 -3.57 8.49
N VAL A 251 22.73 -4.38 8.04
CA VAL A 251 22.66 -5.81 8.37
C VAL A 251 22.56 -6.65 7.11
N ASP A 252 23.13 -7.85 7.14
CA ASP A 252 23.02 -8.82 6.04
C ASP A 252 21.65 -9.51 6.07
N ALA A 253 20.93 -9.44 4.98
CA ALA A 253 19.64 -10.09 4.81
C ALA A 253 19.69 -11.36 3.95
N SER A 254 20.88 -11.82 3.53
CA SER A 254 21.06 -12.95 2.60
C SER A 254 20.48 -14.28 3.09
N ALA A 255 20.41 -14.47 4.41
CA ALA A 255 19.79 -15.64 5.01
C ALA A 255 18.24 -15.58 5.06
N VAL A 256 17.63 -14.42 4.77
CA VAL A 256 16.19 -14.22 4.88
C VAL A 256 15.48 -14.67 3.60
N ARG A 257 14.48 -15.53 3.76
CA ARG A 257 13.57 -15.98 2.71
C ARG A 257 12.29 -15.17 2.79
N ALA A 258 12.11 -14.23 1.88
CA ALA A 258 10.97 -13.33 1.82
C ALA A 258 9.99 -13.76 0.73
N THR A 259 8.69 -13.73 1.02
CA THR A 259 7.64 -13.85 0.02
C THR A 259 6.97 -12.50 -0.17
N ILE A 260 6.52 -12.21 -1.39
CA ILE A 260 5.81 -10.96 -1.69
C ILE A 260 4.31 -11.26 -1.83
N HIS A 261 3.48 -10.48 -1.12
CA HIS A 261 2.04 -10.45 -1.36
C HIS A 261 1.70 -9.24 -2.25
N PRO A 262 1.40 -9.42 -3.53
CA PRO A 262 1.05 -8.33 -4.43
C PRO A 262 -0.36 -7.83 -4.13
N ALA A 263 -0.49 -6.57 -3.73
CA ALA A 263 -1.79 -5.96 -3.49
C ALA A 263 -2.58 -5.83 -4.80
N CYS A 264 -3.83 -6.32 -4.79
CA CYS A 264 -4.67 -6.32 -6.00
C CYS A 264 -4.91 -4.92 -6.57
N HIS A 265 -5.02 -3.90 -5.73
CA HIS A 265 -5.21 -2.52 -6.15
C HIS A 265 -3.97 -1.91 -6.82
N VAL A 266 -2.78 -2.47 -6.58
CA VAL A 266 -1.55 -2.00 -7.23
C VAL A 266 -1.36 -2.64 -8.60
N TYR A 267 -1.72 -3.92 -8.76
CA TYR A 267 -1.36 -4.70 -9.94
C TYR A 267 -2.52 -5.26 -10.75
N LYS A 268 -3.73 -5.35 -10.18
CA LYS A 268 -4.85 -6.03 -10.83
C LYS A 268 -5.95 -5.08 -11.31
N MET A 269 -6.15 -3.95 -10.62
CA MET A 269 -7.22 -3.01 -10.97
C MET A 269 -6.84 -2.10 -12.13
N VAL A 270 -5.62 -1.59 -12.15
CA VAL A 270 -5.06 -0.76 -13.22
C VAL A 270 -3.66 -1.30 -13.56
N PRO A 271 -3.55 -2.50 -14.15
CA PRO A 271 -2.28 -3.18 -14.38
C PRO A 271 -1.39 -2.46 -15.38
N GLU A 272 -1.97 -1.75 -16.33
CA GLU A 272 -1.27 -1.00 -17.38
C GLU A 272 -0.30 0.04 -16.84
N ASP A 273 -0.57 0.58 -15.64
CA ASP A 273 0.25 1.58 -14.98
C ASP A 273 1.23 0.97 -13.94
N ALA A 274 1.29 -0.35 -13.83
CA ALA A 274 2.25 -1.02 -12.97
C ALA A 274 3.69 -0.89 -13.51
N ILE A 275 4.65 -0.63 -12.63
CA ILE A 275 6.07 -0.59 -13.04
C ILE A 275 6.51 -1.95 -13.55
N TYR A 276 7.17 -1.92 -14.69
CA TYR A 276 7.82 -3.07 -15.32
C TYR A 276 9.34 -2.88 -15.28
N ASP A 277 10.06 -3.85 -14.77
CA ASP A 277 11.52 -3.85 -14.67
C ASP A 277 12.05 -5.23 -15.05
N ASP A 278 12.69 -5.34 -16.21
CA ASP A 278 13.19 -6.60 -16.76
C ASP A 278 14.23 -7.26 -15.87
N GLU A 279 15.01 -6.49 -15.12
CA GLU A 279 16.04 -7.03 -14.23
C GLU A 279 15.45 -7.76 -13.02
N ILE A 280 14.22 -7.38 -12.62
CA ILE A 280 13.57 -7.89 -11.42
C ILE A 280 12.55 -8.95 -11.75
N LEU A 281 11.97 -8.89 -12.93
CA LEU A 281 10.89 -9.76 -13.35
C LEU A 281 11.39 -11.05 -13.98
N GLU A 282 11.95 -11.94 -13.17
CA GLU A 282 12.03 -13.34 -13.54
C GLU A 282 10.64 -13.98 -13.36
N GLY A 283 9.99 -14.29 -14.47
CA GLY A 283 8.67 -14.90 -14.45
C GLY A 283 7.54 -13.94 -14.02
N ASN A 284 6.74 -14.34 -13.05
CA ASN A 284 5.50 -13.65 -12.64
C ASN A 284 5.64 -12.70 -11.45
N ARG A 285 6.85 -12.29 -11.08
CA ARG A 285 7.07 -11.42 -9.94
C ARG A 285 6.67 -9.97 -10.23
N VAL A 286 6.22 -9.28 -9.20
CA VAL A 286 5.93 -7.86 -9.28
C VAL A 286 7.21 -7.06 -8.99
N ALA A 287 7.58 -6.12 -9.86
CA ALA A 287 8.82 -5.37 -9.75
C ALA A 287 8.89 -4.55 -8.45
N VAL A 288 7.82 -3.84 -8.17
CA VAL A 288 7.68 -3.04 -6.94
C VAL A 288 7.66 -3.97 -5.73
N SER A 289 8.29 -3.60 -4.66
CA SER A 289 8.63 -4.40 -3.47
C SER A 289 9.67 -5.51 -3.75
N THR A 290 9.52 -6.33 -4.78
CA THR A 290 10.55 -7.34 -5.12
C THR A 290 11.93 -6.69 -5.28
N GLY A 291 12.01 -5.60 -6.04
CA GLY A 291 13.28 -4.93 -6.34
C GLY A 291 14.03 -4.42 -5.10
N ILE A 292 13.33 -3.79 -4.17
CA ILE A 292 13.98 -3.32 -2.93
C ILE A 292 14.41 -4.50 -2.04
N ILE A 293 13.57 -5.53 -1.90
CA ILE A 293 13.87 -6.70 -1.05
C ILE A 293 15.09 -7.47 -1.60
N GLN A 294 15.14 -7.72 -2.89
CA GLN A 294 16.30 -8.35 -3.54
C GLN A 294 17.56 -7.47 -3.46
N ARG A 295 17.41 -6.16 -3.67
CA ARG A 295 18.53 -5.22 -3.59
C ARG A 295 19.16 -5.17 -2.20
N LEU A 296 18.37 -5.39 -1.17
CA LEU A 296 18.83 -5.51 0.22
C LEU A 296 19.36 -6.92 0.57
N GLY A 297 19.47 -7.80 -0.40
CA GLY A 297 20.10 -9.11 -0.28
C GLY A 297 19.17 -10.25 0.11
N ALA A 298 17.91 -10.03 0.47
CA ALA A 298 17.00 -11.10 0.83
C ALA A 298 16.61 -11.96 -0.38
N GLN A 299 16.39 -13.25 -0.13
CA GLN A 299 15.95 -14.22 -1.15
C GLN A 299 14.44 -14.09 -1.33
N VAL A 300 13.98 -13.60 -2.49
CA VAL A 300 12.55 -13.57 -2.80
C VAL A 300 12.12 -14.92 -3.35
N ILE A 301 11.21 -15.58 -2.64
CA ILE A 301 10.72 -16.91 -2.93
C ILE A 301 9.26 -16.84 -3.32
N ASP A 302 8.91 -17.44 -4.46
CA ASP A 302 7.53 -17.60 -4.89
C ASP A 302 6.84 -18.73 -4.13
N TYR A 303 5.53 -18.64 -4.01
CA TYR A 303 4.68 -19.69 -3.46
C TYR A 303 3.42 -19.84 -4.31
N LYS A 304 2.84 -21.03 -4.33
CA LYS A 304 1.80 -21.42 -5.29
C LYS A 304 0.63 -20.44 -5.41
N THR A 305 0.22 -19.82 -4.29
CA THR A 305 -0.91 -18.89 -4.23
C THR A 305 -0.49 -17.43 -4.08
N TRP A 306 0.72 -17.09 -4.51
CA TRP A 306 1.28 -15.73 -4.33
C TRP A 306 0.41 -14.65 -4.95
N TYR A 307 -0.29 -14.94 -6.06
CA TYR A 307 -1.14 -13.99 -6.78
C TYR A 307 -2.60 -13.96 -6.28
N ASP A 308 -2.99 -14.84 -5.37
CA ASP A 308 -4.32 -14.85 -4.79
C ASP A 308 -4.57 -13.64 -3.90
N CYS A 309 -5.85 -13.26 -3.73
CA CYS A 309 -6.26 -12.22 -2.80
C CYS A 309 -5.81 -12.53 -1.36
N CYS A 310 -5.59 -11.50 -0.53
CA CYS A 310 -5.33 -11.67 0.90
C CYS A 310 -6.58 -12.05 1.72
N GLY A 311 -7.76 -11.98 1.11
CA GLY A 311 -9.03 -12.16 1.81
C GLY A 311 -9.59 -10.90 2.46
N PHE A 312 -8.93 -9.75 2.32
CA PHE A 312 -9.42 -8.47 2.89
C PHE A 312 -10.75 -8.03 2.30
N GLY A 313 -11.21 -8.57 1.16
CA GLY A 313 -12.40 -8.15 0.45
C GLY A 313 -13.43 -7.50 1.36
N PHE A 314 -13.77 -6.25 1.12
CA PHE A 314 -14.46 -5.37 2.07
C PHE A 314 -15.76 -5.95 2.63
N ARG A 315 -16.53 -6.66 1.83
CA ARG A 315 -17.73 -7.34 2.29
C ARG A 315 -17.41 -8.50 3.23
N HIS A 316 -16.37 -9.26 2.92
CA HIS A 316 -16.03 -10.47 3.67
C HIS A 316 -15.57 -10.17 5.09
N ILE A 317 -14.87 -9.07 5.32
CA ILE A 317 -14.46 -8.66 6.68
C ILE A 317 -15.67 -8.42 7.59
N ILE A 318 -16.74 -7.86 7.04
CA ILE A 318 -17.93 -7.50 7.82
C ILE A 318 -18.87 -8.68 7.95
N SER A 319 -19.23 -9.31 6.83
CA SER A 319 -20.30 -10.33 6.76
C SER A 319 -19.79 -11.76 6.81
N GLU A 320 -18.54 -12.02 6.42
CA GLU A 320 -18.00 -13.38 6.25
C GLU A 320 -16.60 -13.50 6.87
N ARG A 321 -16.49 -13.17 8.15
CA ARG A 321 -15.21 -13.12 8.87
C ARG A 321 -14.46 -14.46 8.85
N GLU A 322 -15.15 -15.58 8.94
CA GLU A 322 -14.53 -16.91 8.91
C GLU A 322 -13.94 -17.21 7.53
N PHE A 323 -14.65 -16.82 6.46
CA PHE A 323 -14.12 -16.93 5.10
C PHE A 323 -12.83 -16.12 4.94
N THR A 324 -12.84 -14.86 5.35
CA THR A 324 -11.64 -14.00 5.28
C THR A 324 -10.47 -14.60 6.03
N ARG A 325 -10.71 -15.15 7.23
CA ARG A 325 -9.66 -15.78 8.06
C ARG A 325 -9.11 -17.04 7.41
N SER A 326 -10.00 -17.91 6.96
CA SER A 326 -9.59 -19.14 6.28
C SER A 326 -8.80 -18.82 5.01
N PHE A 327 -9.26 -17.85 4.24
CA PHE A 327 -8.58 -17.44 3.02
C PHE A 327 -7.18 -16.88 3.29
N ALA A 328 -7.06 -15.95 4.24
CA ALA A 328 -5.78 -15.37 4.62
C ALA A 328 -4.79 -16.42 5.15
N ILE A 329 -5.26 -17.34 6.01
CA ILE A 329 -4.41 -18.35 6.63
C ILE A 329 -4.14 -19.49 5.66
N ASP A 330 -5.17 -20.14 5.15
CA ASP A 330 -5.01 -21.43 4.44
C ASP A 330 -4.44 -21.20 3.02
N ARG A 331 -4.80 -20.11 2.37
CA ARG A 331 -4.33 -19.84 1.02
C ARG A 331 -3.06 -18.98 0.95
N LYS A 332 -2.75 -18.21 1.97
CA LYS A 332 -1.59 -17.32 1.95
C LYS A 332 -0.52 -17.74 2.95
N ILE A 333 -0.82 -17.65 4.24
CA ILE A 333 0.19 -17.86 5.28
C ILE A 333 0.66 -19.31 5.32
N LYS A 334 -0.25 -20.28 5.34
CA LYS A 334 0.09 -21.71 5.31
C LYS A 334 1.01 -22.06 4.15
N VAL A 335 0.62 -21.66 2.95
CA VAL A 335 1.37 -21.99 1.72
C VAL A 335 2.75 -21.31 1.74
N ALA A 336 2.85 -20.05 2.19
CA ALA A 336 4.12 -19.35 2.34
C ALA A 336 5.05 -20.04 3.35
N VAL A 337 4.51 -20.54 4.47
CA VAL A 337 5.30 -21.25 5.50
C VAL A 337 5.67 -22.65 5.06
N GLU A 338 4.71 -23.46 4.63
CA GLU A 338 4.93 -24.88 4.38
C GLU A 338 5.63 -25.16 3.05
N GLU A 339 5.27 -24.43 1.97
CA GLU A 339 5.85 -24.67 0.64
C GLU A 339 7.09 -23.78 0.41
N ALA A 340 7.00 -22.48 0.67
CA ALA A 340 8.10 -21.55 0.43
C ALA A 340 9.10 -21.45 1.59
N GLN A 341 8.77 -22.00 2.77
CA GLN A 341 9.59 -21.87 3.98
C GLN A 341 10.00 -20.42 4.24
N ALA A 342 9.03 -19.51 4.10
CA ALA A 342 9.25 -18.09 4.23
C ALA A 342 9.53 -17.70 5.68
N ASP A 343 10.44 -16.75 5.87
CA ASP A 343 10.74 -16.12 7.15
C ASP A 343 9.91 -14.86 7.38
N VAL A 344 9.48 -14.24 6.27
CA VAL A 344 8.67 -13.03 6.29
C VAL A 344 7.81 -12.94 5.02
N MET A 345 6.61 -12.41 5.16
CA MET A 345 5.78 -12.00 4.04
C MET A 345 5.80 -10.47 3.93
N ILE A 346 6.11 -9.97 2.75
CA ILE A 346 6.18 -8.54 2.46
C ILE A 346 4.92 -8.09 1.74
N GLY A 347 4.30 -7.04 2.23
CA GLY A 347 3.16 -6.40 1.61
C GLY A 347 3.40 -4.90 1.36
N HIS A 348 2.51 -4.28 0.62
CA HIS A 348 2.53 -2.85 0.33
C HIS A 348 1.13 -2.22 0.31
N ASP A 349 0.20 -2.87 0.98
CA ASP A 349 -1.16 -2.36 1.21
C ASP A 349 -1.57 -2.60 2.66
N THR A 350 -2.09 -1.57 3.30
CA THR A 350 -2.43 -1.62 4.73
C THR A 350 -3.52 -2.62 5.05
N GLY A 351 -4.49 -2.78 4.17
CA GLY A 351 -5.56 -3.77 4.32
C GLY A 351 -5.02 -5.20 4.22
N CYS A 352 -4.16 -5.46 3.23
CA CYS A 352 -3.52 -6.77 3.05
C CYS A 352 -2.64 -7.13 4.25
N ILE A 353 -1.76 -6.22 4.69
CA ILE A 353 -0.86 -6.47 5.82
C ILE A 353 -1.67 -6.72 7.09
N THR A 354 -2.66 -5.86 7.39
CA THR A 354 -3.53 -6.03 8.57
C THR A 354 -4.23 -7.39 8.54
N THR A 355 -4.78 -7.78 7.40
CA THR A 355 -5.52 -9.04 7.27
C THR A 355 -4.61 -10.25 7.45
N LEU A 356 -3.47 -10.26 6.78
CA LEU A 356 -2.53 -11.37 6.84
C LEU A 356 -1.86 -11.49 8.20
N ASP A 357 -1.56 -10.37 8.86
CA ASP A 357 -0.98 -10.35 10.20
C ASP A 357 -2.02 -10.72 11.29
N LYS A 358 -3.11 -9.95 11.41
CA LYS A 358 -4.06 -10.09 12.53
C LYS A 358 -4.85 -11.40 12.50
N ASN A 359 -5.15 -11.95 11.31
CA ASN A 359 -5.83 -13.23 11.22
C ASN A 359 -4.99 -14.41 11.74
N GLN A 360 -3.66 -14.32 11.76
CA GLN A 360 -2.82 -15.35 12.37
C GLN A 360 -3.04 -15.46 13.88
N TRP A 361 -3.20 -14.32 14.57
CA TRP A 361 -3.52 -14.34 16.02
C TRP A 361 -4.84 -15.08 16.28
N ILE A 362 -5.87 -14.79 15.50
CA ILE A 362 -7.15 -15.47 15.62
C ILE A 362 -7.02 -16.94 15.19
N GLY A 363 -6.21 -17.22 14.17
CA GLY A 363 -5.93 -18.57 13.68
C GLY A 363 -5.29 -19.43 14.75
N ARG A 364 -4.34 -18.91 15.53
CA ARG A 364 -3.73 -19.64 16.66
C ARG A 364 -4.76 -20.05 17.70
N ALA A 365 -5.69 -19.18 18.04
CA ALA A 365 -6.81 -19.51 18.93
C ALA A 365 -7.72 -20.62 18.37
N ALA A 366 -7.74 -20.82 17.05
CA ALA A 366 -8.47 -21.87 16.34
C ALA A 366 -7.61 -23.10 15.99
N GLY A 367 -6.42 -23.25 16.61
CA GLY A 367 -5.54 -24.39 16.41
C GLY A 367 -4.71 -24.37 15.13
N LYS A 368 -4.58 -23.22 14.45
CA LYS A 368 -3.71 -23.01 13.28
C LYS A 368 -2.43 -22.28 13.70
N PRO A 369 -1.30 -22.97 13.91
CA PRO A 369 -0.14 -22.48 14.65
C PRO A 369 0.83 -21.65 13.78
N TYR A 370 0.32 -20.84 12.86
CA TYR A 370 1.20 -20.03 11.99
C TYR A 370 1.59 -18.71 12.66
N GLU A 371 2.85 -18.35 12.51
CA GLU A 371 3.48 -17.17 13.08
C GLU A 371 4.46 -16.53 12.08
N LEU A 372 4.02 -16.35 10.85
CA LEU A 372 4.81 -15.68 9.82
C LEU A 372 4.74 -14.16 10.00
N PRO A 373 5.84 -13.45 10.26
CA PRO A 373 5.86 -12.00 10.25
C PRO A 373 5.34 -11.44 8.93
N VAL A 374 4.43 -10.47 8.98
CA VAL A 374 3.94 -9.76 7.79
C VAL A 374 4.31 -8.30 7.93
N LEU A 375 5.26 -7.84 7.13
CA LEU A 375 5.79 -6.48 7.17
C LEU A 375 5.47 -5.71 5.88
N ALA A 376 5.40 -4.38 6.01
CA ALA A 376 5.50 -3.53 4.83
C ALA A 376 6.93 -3.59 4.26
N ASP A 377 7.06 -3.41 2.95
CA ASP A 377 8.37 -3.35 2.31
C ASP A 377 9.26 -2.25 2.90
N CYS A 378 8.70 -1.08 3.25
CA CYS A 378 9.43 -0.02 3.95
C CYS A 378 9.82 -0.41 5.39
N GLN A 379 9.04 -1.24 6.09
CA GLN A 379 9.41 -1.74 7.42
C GLN A 379 10.62 -2.68 7.34
N PHE A 380 10.59 -3.60 6.38
CA PHE A 380 11.73 -4.50 6.14
C PHE A 380 12.97 -3.72 5.73
N ALA A 381 12.85 -2.80 4.77
CA ALA A 381 13.97 -1.96 4.34
C ALA A 381 14.54 -1.13 5.50
N ALA A 382 13.69 -0.57 6.34
CA ALA A 382 14.12 0.17 7.52
C ALA A 382 14.92 -0.69 8.51
N LEU A 383 14.45 -1.94 8.80
CA LEU A 383 15.19 -2.90 9.64
C LEU A 383 16.60 -3.16 9.07
N VAL A 384 16.68 -3.46 7.79
CA VAL A 384 17.95 -3.79 7.14
C VAL A 384 18.89 -2.59 7.10
N CYS A 385 18.35 -1.36 7.03
CA CYS A 385 19.12 -0.11 7.14
C CYS A 385 19.41 0.33 8.58
N GLY A 386 19.12 -0.50 9.58
CA GLY A 386 19.47 -0.27 10.98
C GLY A 386 18.43 0.50 11.81
N ALA A 387 17.20 0.62 11.34
CA ALA A 387 16.13 1.20 12.14
C ALA A 387 15.83 0.34 13.37
N HIS A 388 15.55 1.00 14.47
CA HIS A 388 15.22 0.31 15.72
C HIS A 388 13.89 -0.46 15.57
N PRO A 389 13.85 -1.81 15.81
CA PRO A 389 12.70 -2.65 15.52
C PRO A 389 11.44 -2.22 16.28
N TYR A 390 11.56 -1.76 17.51
CA TYR A 390 10.42 -1.40 18.35
C TYR A 390 10.11 0.11 18.33
N LYS A 391 11.12 0.99 18.26
CA LYS A 391 10.90 2.46 18.27
C LYS A 391 10.44 2.98 16.90
N ILE A 392 11.05 2.49 15.82
CA ILE A 392 10.84 2.97 14.44
C ILE A 392 9.91 2.03 13.69
N VAL A 393 10.27 0.74 13.59
CA VAL A 393 9.50 -0.24 12.84
C VAL A 393 8.24 -0.67 13.59
N GLN A 394 8.22 -0.49 14.92
CA GLN A 394 7.08 -0.71 15.81
C GLN A 394 6.49 -2.13 15.68
N THR A 395 7.39 -3.11 15.63
CA THR A 395 7.04 -4.51 15.41
C THR A 395 6.16 -5.11 16.51
N HIS A 396 6.17 -4.53 17.70
CA HIS A 396 5.30 -4.92 18.83
C HIS A 396 3.79 -4.70 18.56
N TRP A 397 3.42 -3.99 17.51
CA TRP A 397 2.04 -3.84 17.05
C TRP A 397 1.58 -4.96 16.11
N HIS A 398 2.52 -5.77 15.59
CA HIS A 398 2.17 -6.93 14.76
C HIS A 398 1.64 -8.07 15.62
N ALA A 399 0.77 -8.89 15.04
CA ALA A 399 0.18 -10.04 15.71
C ALA A 399 1.10 -11.26 15.70
N SER A 400 1.99 -11.34 14.73
CA SER A 400 2.98 -12.42 14.62
C SER A 400 4.32 -11.98 15.20
N PRO A 401 4.98 -12.84 16.00
CA PRO A 401 6.29 -12.56 16.59
C PRO A 401 7.33 -12.35 15.48
N ILE A 402 8.25 -11.41 15.72
CA ILE A 402 9.28 -11.04 14.74
C ILE A 402 10.68 -11.51 15.17
N GLU A 403 10.83 -12.02 16.37
CA GLU A 403 12.11 -12.30 17.00
C GLU A 403 12.99 -13.21 16.14
N ARG A 404 12.42 -14.27 15.54
CA ARG A 404 13.15 -15.16 14.62
C ARG A 404 13.70 -14.45 13.37
N LEU A 405 12.94 -13.48 12.84
CA LEU A 405 13.41 -12.68 11.73
C LEU A 405 14.56 -11.76 12.16
N LEU A 406 14.46 -11.14 13.35
CA LEU A 406 15.52 -10.30 13.90
C LEU A 406 16.80 -11.10 14.15
N GLU A 407 16.69 -12.32 14.67
CA GLU A 407 17.83 -13.25 14.85
C GLU A 407 18.51 -13.58 13.51
N LYS A 408 17.74 -13.88 12.47
CA LYS A 408 18.28 -14.11 11.11
C LYS A 408 18.97 -12.89 10.53
N LEU A 409 18.50 -11.70 10.87
CA LEU A 409 19.15 -10.44 10.50
C LEU A 409 20.35 -10.09 11.40
N GLY A 410 20.70 -10.93 12.38
CA GLY A 410 21.77 -10.65 13.33
C GLY A 410 21.48 -9.48 14.27
N ILE A 411 20.19 -9.14 14.47
CA ILE A 411 19.77 -8.06 15.35
C ILE A 411 19.52 -8.63 16.75
N ASP A 412 20.26 -8.13 17.74
CA ASP A 412 20.01 -8.46 19.15
C ASP A 412 18.68 -7.84 19.61
N TRP A 413 17.60 -8.59 19.39
CA TRP A 413 16.26 -8.12 19.71
C TRP A 413 16.03 -7.96 21.22
N GLN A 414 16.74 -8.70 22.06
CA GLN A 414 16.62 -8.61 23.53
C GLN A 414 17.18 -7.27 24.02
N ALA A 415 18.38 -6.90 23.57
CA ALA A 415 18.94 -5.59 23.84
C ALA A 415 18.05 -4.46 23.31
N LYS A 416 17.54 -4.61 22.07
CA LYS A 416 16.62 -3.62 21.47
C LYS A 416 15.30 -3.50 22.22
N LYS A 417 14.78 -4.60 22.77
CA LYS A 417 13.57 -4.58 23.59
C LYS A 417 13.81 -3.84 24.90
N ALA A 418 14.93 -4.11 25.56
CA ALA A 418 15.32 -3.41 26.79
C ALA A 418 15.51 -1.90 26.55
N GLU A 419 16.18 -1.50 25.45
CA GLU A 419 16.29 -0.09 25.02
C GLU A 419 14.90 0.55 24.81
N PHE A 420 13.95 -0.21 24.25
CA PHE A 420 12.60 0.28 24.03
C PHE A 420 11.80 0.44 25.32
N GLU A 421 11.89 -0.50 26.25
CA GLU A 421 11.26 -0.42 27.55
C GLU A 421 11.78 0.80 28.34
N GLN A 422 13.09 1.01 28.34
CA GLN A 422 13.69 2.20 28.93
C GLN A 422 13.20 3.50 28.28
N TYR A 423 13.06 3.52 26.94
CA TYR A 423 12.52 4.65 26.21
C TYR A 423 11.06 4.93 26.58
N LEU A 424 10.22 3.90 26.76
CA LEU A 424 8.84 4.07 27.22
C LEU A 424 8.77 4.70 28.63
N GLU A 425 9.66 4.34 29.55
CA GLU A 425 9.73 4.97 30.86
C GLU A 425 10.17 6.45 30.76
N GLN A 426 11.10 6.76 29.88
CA GLN A 426 11.49 8.14 29.61
C GLN A 426 10.33 8.99 29.06
N ILE A 427 9.51 8.43 28.16
CA ILE A 427 8.31 9.11 27.66
C ILE A 427 7.31 9.33 28.81
N LYS A 428 7.04 8.31 29.63
CA LYS A 428 6.11 8.39 30.75
C LYS A 428 6.53 9.44 31.78
N SER A 429 7.82 9.58 32.03
CA SER A 429 8.39 10.58 32.93
C SER A 429 8.54 11.97 32.31
N GLY A 430 8.26 12.12 31.03
CA GLY A 430 8.48 13.38 30.31
C GLY A 430 9.94 13.69 29.99
N ALA A 431 10.85 12.74 30.21
CA ALA A 431 12.29 12.91 29.95
C ALA A 431 12.64 12.73 28.47
N ALA A 432 11.75 12.12 27.67
CA ALA A 432 11.91 11.99 26.22
C ALA A 432 10.65 12.40 25.50
N ASP A 433 10.82 13.07 24.36
CA ASP A 433 9.73 13.35 23.45
C ASP A 433 9.35 12.06 22.69
N GLN A 434 8.06 11.88 22.44
CA GLN A 434 7.53 10.78 21.64
C GLN A 434 7.77 11.06 20.14
N LEU A 435 9.01 10.90 19.70
CA LEU A 435 9.50 11.37 18.39
C LEU A 435 8.79 10.74 17.20
N TYR A 436 8.22 9.55 17.35
CA TYR A 436 7.64 8.76 16.26
C TYR A 436 6.30 8.14 16.63
N ASP A 437 5.43 8.87 17.33
CA ASP A 437 4.04 8.45 17.46
C ASP A 437 3.31 8.79 16.15
N PRO A 438 2.77 7.81 15.41
CA PRO A 438 1.99 8.06 14.20
C PRO A 438 0.70 8.85 14.47
N ARG A 439 0.26 8.94 15.72
CA ARG A 439 -0.80 9.83 16.17
C ARG A 439 -0.30 11.27 16.29
N LEU A 440 0.98 11.47 16.51
CA LEU A 440 1.66 12.74 16.43
C LEU A 440 2.05 12.94 14.97
N ARG A 441 1.44 13.87 14.35
CA ARG A 441 1.66 14.22 12.94
C ARG A 441 3.03 14.87 12.83
N ILE A 442 4.00 14.10 12.33
CA ILE A 442 5.37 14.55 12.15
C ILE A 442 5.42 15.34 10.84
N THR A 443 5.47 16.63 10.95
CA THR A 443 6.05 17.46 9.90
C THR A 443 7.54 17.45 10.13
N SER A 444 8.27 16.67 9.38
CA SER A 444 9.72 16.69 9.42
C SER A 444 10.27 16.43 8.04
N GLY A 445 11.05 17.34 7.59
CA GLY A 445 11.97 17.24 6.48
C GLY A 445 13.12 18.17 6.80
N PRO A 446 14.21 18.20 6.04
CA PRO A 446 15.26 19.17 6.23
C PRO A 446 14.67 20.60 6.24
N GLY A 447 14.70 21.27 7.39
CA GLY A 447 14.12 22.61 7.58
C GLY A 447 12.82 22.69 8.35
N PHE A 448 12.17 21.56 8.68
CA PHE A 448 10.98 21.57 9.53
C PHE A 448 11.30 21.49 11.02
N LYS A 449 10.64 22.33 11.82
CA LYS A 449 10.60 22.18 13.27
C LYS A 449 9.45 21.26 13.63
N PRO A 450 9.62 20.30 14.56
CA PRO A 450 8.54 19.46 15.06
C PRO A 450 7.40 20.33 15.60
N ILE A 451 6.17 20.02 15.20
CA ILE A 451 5.00 20.66 15.81
C ILE A 451 4.84 20.04 17.20
N LYS A 452 5.14 20.81 18.24
CA LYS A 452 4.77 20.40 19.60
C LYS A 452 3.25 20.30 19.70
N ARG A 453 2.73 19.17 20.10
CA ARG A 453 1.33 19.00 20.46
C ARG A 453 1.19 18.99 21.97
N GLU A 454 0.19 19.72 22.44
CA GLU A 454 -0.38 19.46 23.75
C GLU A 454 -1.00 18.06 23.72
N VAL A 455 -0.55 17.20 24.61
CA VAL A 455 -1.17 15.89 24.86
C VAL A 455 -2.53 16.18 25.48
N ILE A 456 -3.60 15.96 24.72
CA ILE A 456 -4.96 15.98 25.31
C ILE A 456 -5.05 14.73 26.17
N PRO A 457 -5.15 14.84 27.50
CA PRO A 457 -5.32 13.68 28.36
C PRO A 457 -6.58 12.92 27.95
N PRO A 458 -6.61 11.58 28.07
CA PRO A 458 -7.84 10.83 27.83
C PRO A 458 -8.95 11.36 28.76
N PRO A 459 -10.22 11.34 28.31
CA PRO A 459 -11.33 11.75 29.15
C PRO A 459 -11.33 10.95 30.45
N PRO A 460 -11.68 11.55 31.59
CA PRO A 460 -11.71 10.85 32.87
C PRO A 460 -12.64 9.65 32.78
N GLY A 461 -12.10 8.45 33.01
CA GLY A 461 -12.88 7.20 33.03
C GLY A 461 -12.77 6.36 31.74
N ALA A 462 -11.85 6.64 30.80
CA ALA A 462 -11.56 5.78 29.64
C ALA A 462 -10.48 4.75 29.93
#